data_cb55395e02482132977ab78965ff3f37
#
_entry.id   cb55395e02482132977ab78965ff3f37
#
_cell.length_a   1.000
_cell.length_b   1.000
_cell.length_c   1.000
_cell.angle_alpha   90.00
_cell.angle_beta   90.00
_cell.angle_gamma   90.00
#
_symmetry.space_group_name_H-M   'P 1'
#
loop_
_entity.id
_entity.type
_entity.pdbx_description
1 polymer ?
#
loop_
_entity_poly.entity_id
_entity_poly.type
_entity_poly.pdbx_seq_one_letter_code
_entity_poly.pdbx_strand_id
1 'polypeptide(L)'
;MKEVLDFVNFDFHLPVTDPTWIFFLVLVVILFAPIVLERLRIPHIIGMILAGVVIGEHGFNILARDSSFELFGKVGLYYIMFLAGLEMNMEDFKSIRVKATVLGLLAFIFPLGIGIWTNLHLLGYSLATSVLLASMYASHTLIAYPIVIRYGINRQRAVSIAVGGTAVTDTLTLLVLAVVGGMYKGETSEMFWIWLVLKVVVLSVVIMYAFPRIGRWFFRRYSDNVVQYIFVMAMVFLGAGLMEFVGMEGILGAFLAGLVLNRLIPHVSPLMSHLEFVGNALFIPYFLIGVGMLIDVNVLFGHIDSVKVAVVMIIVALLGKWIASWLTQKIYKMRALERELMFGLSNAQAAATLAAVLVGYNIILPNGERLLNEDVLNGTILLILVTCVVSSFITEHAAKRIAMDDAEVSDEKAQEKEKFLIPVANPETLESLMSLAMVVRDEKQPDNLVALNVINDNNGSVKQEMRGKRSLERAAQIAASTSVRLKTVSRFDLNITTGILHTAKEYEATNIIIGLHCKMSIVDSFFGNLTENLLKNTYLQVMVARFLIPVNTLRRIIVAVPPKAEFEHGFMKWITHMCRMSSRLGCRVH
;
A
#
# COMPACT_ATOMS: atom_id res chain seq x y z
N MET A 1 32.99 -35.52 -22.77
CA MET A 1 32.59 -35.09 -21.40
C MET A 1 33.31 -33.80 -21.00
N LYS A 2 34.55 -33.53 -21.41
CA LYS A 2 35.21 -32.21 -21.24
C LYS A 2 34.61 -31.13 -22.16
N GLU A 3 34.27 -31.43 -23.40
CA GLU A 3 33.66 -30.47 -24.36
C GLU A 3 32.22 -30.06 -23.98
N VAL A 4 31.51 -30.86 -23.20
CA VAL A 4 30.17 -30.49 -22.68
C VAL A 4 30.28 -29.60 -21.45
N LEU A 5 31.38 -29.69 -20.69
CA LEU A 5 31.67 -28.82 -19.55
C LEU A 5 32.18 -27.44 -19.98
N ASP A 6 32.84 -27.34 -21.14
CA ASP A 6 33.30 -26.07 -21.72
C ASP A 6 32.13 -25.25 -22.33
N PHE A 7 30.98 -25.88 -22.61
CA PHE A 7 29.76 -25.18 -23.05
C PHE A 7 28.95 -24.55 -21.89
N VAL A 8 29.30 -24.86 -20.63
CA VAL A 8 28.72 -24.32 -19.39
C VAL A 8 29.79 -23.52 -18.63
N ASN A 9 30.63 -22.79 -19.32
CA ASN A 9 31.41 -21.72 -18.70
C ASN A 9 30.48 -20.53 -18.45
N PHE A 10 29.60 -20.70 -17.45
CA PHE A 10 29.03 -19.58 -16.74
C PHE A 10 30.13 -18.99 -15.85
N ASP A 11 30.88 -18.03 -16.38
CA ASP A 11 31.72 -17.16 -15.57
C ASP A 11 30.76 -16.31 -14.66
N PHE A 12 30.36 -16.92 -13.57
CA PHE A 12 29.52 -16.27 -12.55
C PHE A 12 30.44 -15.33 -11.75
N HIS A 13 30.77 -14.18 -12.35
CA HIS A 13 31.47 -13.13 -11.62
C HIS A 13 30.46 -12.37 -10.75
N LEU A 14 30.70 -12.34 -9.45
CA LEU A 14 29.97 -11.46 -8.53
C LEU A 14 30.67 -10.08 -8.52
N PRO A 15 29.89 -8.98 -8.52
CA PRO A 15 28.43 -8.91 -8.63
C PRO A 15 27.93 -9.24 -10.04
N VAL A 16 26.69 -9.79 -10.10
CA VAL A 16 26.03 -10.10 -11.36
C VAL A 16 25.75 -8.80 -12.12
N THR A 17 26.23 -8.71 -13.36
CA THR A 17 26.10 -7.51 -14.20
C THR A 17 25.17 -7.71 -15.40
N ASP A 18 24.82 -8.96 -15.74
CA ASP A 18 23.89 -9.24 -16.84
C ASP A 18 22.45 -8.86 -16.44
N PRO A 19 21.77 -7.99 -17.23
CA PRO A 19 20.43 -7.51 -16.90
C PRO A 19 19.38 -8.62 -16.74
N THR A 20 19.52 -9.71 -17.50
CA THR A 20 18.58 -10.85 -17.45
C THR A 20 18.66 -11.55 -16.09
N TRP A 21 19.89 -11.80 -15.64
CA TRP A 21 20.14 -12.43 -14.34
C TRP A 21 19.79 -11.51 -13.18
N ILE A 22 20.08 -10.20 -13.29
CA ILE A 22 19.67 -9.20 -12.29
C ILE A 22 18.15 -9.25 -12.13
N PHE A 23 17.41 -9.16 -13.25
CA PHE A 23 15.95 -9.18 -13.22
C PHE A 23 15.40 -10.49 -12.63
N PHE A 24 15.95 -11.64 -13.04
CA PHE A 24 15.59 -12.94 -12.49
C PHE A 24 15.80 -13.01 -10.98
N LEU A 25 17.00 -12.62 -10.50
CA LEU A 25 17.33 -12.65 -9.07
C LEU A 25 16.41 -11.72 -8.25
N VAL A 26 16.12 -10.53 -8.77
CA VAL A 26 15.18 -9.61 -8.10
C VAL A 26 13.79 -10.22 -8.03
N LEU A 27 13.29 -10.86 -9.10
CA LEU A 27 11.98 -11.55 -9.05
C LEU A 27 11.98 -12.71 -8.06
N VAL A 28 13.07 -13.46 -7.95
CA VAL A 28 13.24 -14.53 -6.95
C VAL A 28 13.19 -13.93 -5.54
N VAL A 29 13.86 -12.81 -5.30
CA VAL A 29 13.83 -12.12 -4.01
C VAL A 29 12.43 -11.60 -3.69
N ILE A 30 11.76 -10.96 -4.65
CA ILE A 30 10.37 -10.48 -4.51
C ILE A 30 9.43 -11.64 -4.12
N LEU A 31 9.63 -12.81 -4.70
CA LEU A 31 8.81 -13.98 -4.43
C LEU A 31 9.12 -14.62 -3.07
N PHE A 32 10.38 -14.88 -2.78
CA PHE A 32 10.77 -15.71 -1.63
C PHE A 32 11.00 -14.91 -0.35
N ALA A 33 11.51 -13.67 -0.40
CA ALA A 33 11.79 -12.90 0.81
C ALA A 33 10.55 -12.70 1.69
N PRO A 34 9.38 -12.33 1.16
CA PRO A 34 8.17 -12.24 1.98
C PRO A 34 7.75 -13.58 2.58
N ILE A 35 7.82 -14.67 1.79
CA ILE A 35 7.42 -16.02 2.23
C ILE A 35 8.28 -16.50 3.40
N VAL A 36 9.59 -16.28 3.32
CA VAL A 36 10.54 -16.69 4.36
C VAL A 36 10.35 -15.86 5.63
N LEU A 37 10.22 -14.55 5.47
CA LEU A 37 10.19 -13.61 6.60
C LEU A 37 8.82 -13.53 7.27
N GLU A 38 7.74 -13.88 6.58
CA GLU A 38 6.41 -14.05 7.18
C GLU A 38 6.42 -15.16 8.26
N ARG A 39 7.20 -16.23 8.05
CA ARG A 39 7.40 -17.28 9.09
C ARG A 39 8.08 -16.75 10.35
N LEU A 40 8.90 -15.72 10.22
CA LEU A 40 9.56 -15.02 11.32
C LEU A 40 8.71 -13.87 11.90
N ARG A 41 7.47 -13.69 11.43
CA ARG A 41 6.55 -12.60 11.80
C ARG A 41 7.13 -11.20 11.52
N ILE A 42 7.97 -11.10 10.51
CA ILE A 42 8.54 -9.82 10.05
C ILE A 42 7.62 -9.25 8.97
N PRO A 43 7.23 -7.96 9.06
CA PRO A 43 6.43 -7.31 8.04
C PRO A 43 7.04 -7.44 6.64
N HIS A 44 6.21 -7.71 5.63
CA HIS A 44 6.61 -7.94 4.24
C HIS A 44 7.56 -6.86 3.69
N ILE A 45 7.31 -5.58 4.02
CA ILE A 45 8.14 -4.44 3.57
C ILE A 45 9.54 -4.51 4.14
N ILE A 46 9.66 -4.78 5.45
CA ILE A 46 10.95 -4.96 6.10
C ILE A 46 11.69 -6.14 5.47
N GLY A 47 10.96 -7.20 5.14
CA GLY A 47 11.51 -8.36 4.48
C GLY A 47 12.21 -8.03 3.16
N MET A 48 11.61 -7.17 2.35
CA MET A 48 12.21 -6.74 1.09
C MET A 48 13.43 -5.84 1.29
N ILE A 49 13.38 -4.93 2.27
CA ILE A 49 14.53 -4.09 2.62
C ILE A 49 15.69 -4.95 3.12
N LEU A 50 15.43 -5.90 4.04
CA LEU A 50 16.47 -6.80 4.54
C LEU A 50 17.06 -7.69 3.46
N ALA A 51 16.22 -8.18 2.54
CA ALA A 51 16.73 -8.91 1.37
C ALA A 51 17.65 -8.04 0.52
N GLY A 52 17.32 -6.76 0.33
CA GLY A 52 18.19 -5.78 -0.34
C GLY A 52 19.54 -5.60 0.37
N VAL A 53 19.55 -5.53 1.71
CA VAL A 53 20.79 -5.48 2.51
C VAL A 53 21.67 -6.72 2.24
N VAL A 54 21.05 -7.90 2.21
CA VAL A 54 21.76 -9.18 2.04
C VAL A 54 22.37 -9.30 0.64
N ILE A 55 21.63 -8.93 -0.42
CA ILE A 55 22.09 -9.13 -1.81
C ILE A 55 22.90 -7.95 -2.34
N GLY A 56 22.85 -6.80 -1.70
CA GLY A 56 23.53 -5.56 -2.11
C GLY A 56 25.03 -5.61 -1.94
N GLU A 57 25.70 -4.53 -2.38
CA GLU A 57 27.16 -4.36 -2.39
C GLU A 57 27.77 -4.51 -0.99
N HIS A 58 27.07 -4.06 0.04
CA HIS A 58 27.52 -4.10 1.44
C HIS A 58 27.15 -5.40 2.17
N GLY A 59 26.41 -6.32 1.51
CA GLY A 59 26.09 -7.66 1.99
C GLY A 59 26.94 -8.72 1.31
N PHE A 60 26.30 -9.68 0.64
CA PHE A 60 27.00 -10.72 -0.12
C PHE A 60 27.49 -10.25 -1.50
N ASN A 61 27.25 -9.00 -1.86
CA ASN A 61 27.62 -8.42 -3.17
C ASN A 61 27.15 -9.27 -4.36
N ILE A 62 25.92 -9.76 -4.30
CA ILE A 62 25.33 -10.61 -5.35
C ILE A 62 24.90 -9.74 -6.53
N LEU A 63 24.28 -8.58 -6.26
CA LEU A 63 23.80 -7.64 -7.26
C LEU A 63 24.47 -6.29 -7.10
N ALA A 64 24.95 -5.75 -8.23
CA ALA A 64 25.37 -4.36 -8.30
C ALA A 64 24.15 -3.45 -8.47
N ARG A 65 24.17 -2.27 -7.83
CA ARG A 65 23.19 -1.22 -8.03
C ARG A 65 23.57 -0.42 -9.28
N ASP A 66 23.26 -0.95 -10.45
CA ASP A 66 23.48 -0.29 -11.73
C ASP A 66 22.42 0.76 -12.06
N SER A 67 22.60 1.46 -13.19
CA SER A 67 21.65 2.48 -13.67
C SER A 67 20.26 1.92 -13.98
N SER A 68 20.18 0.64 -14.38
CA SER A 68 18.90 -0.06 -14.63
C SER A 68 18.16 -0.28 -13.32
N PHE A 69 18.86 -0.74 -12.28
CA PHE A 69 18.29 -0.91 -10.95
C PHE A 69 17.81 0.41 -10.37
N GLU A 70 18.59 1.48 -10.54
CA GLU A 70 18.22 2.84 -10.10
C GLU A 70 16.96 3.35 -10.79
N LEU A 71 16.83 3.09 -12.11
CA LEU A 71 15.63 3.46 -12.87
C LEU A 71 14.38 2.80 -12.29
N PHE A 72 14.39 1.47 -12.10
CA PHE A 72 13.25 0.74 -11.55
C PHE A 72 12.95 1.17 -10.10
N GLY A 73 13.97 1.46 -9.31
CA GLY A 73 13.82 1.99 -7.96
C GLY A 73 13.14 3.36 -7.94
N LYS A 74 13.54 4.30 -8.82
CA LYS A 74 12.88 5.60 -8.98
C LYS A 74 11.43 5.44 -9.46
N VAL A 75 11.19 4.56 -10.42
CA VAL A 75 9.84 4.24 -10.89
C VAL A 75 8.97 3.79 -9.72
N GLY A 76 9.47 2.88 -8.88
CA GLY A 76 8.76 2.37 -7.71
C GLY A 76 8.42 3.47 -6.70
N LEU A 77 9.34 4.38 -6.44
CA LEU A 77 9.13 5.53 -5.56
C LEU A 77 8.02 6.45 -6.09
N TYR A 78 8.07 6.80 -7.37
CA TYR A 78 7.03 7.63 -8.00
C TYR A 78 5.69 6.92 -8.04
N TYR A 79 5.70 5.60 -8.20
CA TYR A 79 4.51 4.77 -8.19
C TYR A 79 3.79 4.78 -6.83
N ILE A 80 4.55 4.65 -5.72
CA ILE A 80 3.99 4.76 -4.35
C ILE A 80 3.29 6.10 -4.18
N MET A 81 3.94 7.19 -4.57
CA MET A 81 3.40 8.53 -4.40
C MET A 81 2.21 8.81 -5.33
N PHE A 82 2.25 8.28 -6.53
CA PHE A 82 1.11 8.34 -7.45
C PHE A 82 -0.10 7.59 -6.90
N LEU A 83 0.06 6.35 -6.42
CA LEU A 83 -1.02 5.59 -5.79
C LEU A 83 -1.57 6.31 -4.57
N ALA A 84 -0.69 6.86 -3.72
CA ALA A 84 -1.11 7.64 -2.56
C ALA A 84 -1.99 8.84 -2.96
N GLY A 85 -1.62 9.56 -4.03
CA GLY A 85 -2.43 10.65 -4.58
C GLY A 85 -3.74 10.17 -5.21
N LEU A 86 -3.70 9.04 -5.91
CA LEU A 86 -4.86 8.44 -6.59
C LEU A 86 -5.91 7.92 -5.61
N GLU A 87 -5.50 7.39 -4.47
CA GLU A 87 -6.38 6.79 -3.47
C GLU A 87 -6.91 7.79 -2.43
N MET A 88 -6.39 9.04 -2.44
CA MET A 88 -6.81 10.06 -1.50
C MET A 88 -8.29 10.39 -1.66
N ASN A 89 -9.03 10.45 -0.53
CA ASN A 89 -10.43 10.85 -0.56
C ASN A 89 -10.58 12.36 -0.85
N MET A 90 -11.01 12.68 -2.06
CA MET A 90 -11.14 14.08 -2.53
C MET A 90 -12.30 14.83 -1.87
N GLU A 91 -13.33 14.15 -1.37
CA GLU A 91 -14.45 14.81 -0.68
C GLU A 91 -13.99 15.37 0.66
N ASP A 92 -13.15 14.61 1.37
CA ASP A 92 -12.59 15.02 2.65
C ASP A 92 -11.38 15.96 2.50
N PHE A 93 -10.78 16.06 1.31
CA PHE A 93 -9.55 16.82 1.09
C PHE A 93 -9.66 18.29 1.54
N LYS A 94 -10.81 18.94 1.35
CA LYS A 94 -11.02 20.33 1.81
C LYS A 94 -10.92 20.45 3.33
N SER A 95 -11.35 19.45 4.08
CA SER A 95 -11.28 19.42 5.55
C SER A 95 -9.92 18.96 6.07
N ILE A 96 -9.20 18.17 5.27
CA ILE A 96 -7.94 17.53 5.65
C ILE A 96 -6.73 18.42 5.37
N ARG A 97 -6.76 19.27 4.33
CA ARG A 97 -5.63 20.11 3.90
C ARG A 97 -5.00 20.91 5.03
N VAL A 98 -5.81 21.55 5.88
CA VAL A 98 -5.29 22.34 7.01
C VAL A 98 -4.58 21.43 8.02
N LYS A 99 -5.17 20.26 8.31
CA LYS A 99 -4.59 19.29 9.26
C LYS A 99 -3.28 18.71 8.71
N ALA A 100 -3.23 18.40 7.41
CA ALA A 100 -2.04 17.94 6.73
C ALA A 100 -0.91 18.98 6.75
N THR A 101 -1.25 20.25 6.46
CA THR A 101 -0.28 21.36 6.55
C THR A 101 0.23 21.54 7.97
N VAL A 102 -0.64 21.46 8.99
CA VAL A 102 -0.24 21.57 10.39
C VAL A 102 0.66 20.39 10.79
N LEU A 103 0.31 19.16 10.45
CA LEU A 103 1.18 18.00 10.69
C LEU A 103 2.53 18.19 9.99
N GLY A 104 2.55 18.59 8.72
CA GLY A 104 3.77 18.82 7.95
C GLY A 104 4.66 19.90 8.56
N LEU A 105 4.09 21.04 8.94
CA LEU A 105 4.83 22.12 9.61
C LEU A 105 5.38 21.67 10.96
N LEU A 106 4.60 20.99 11.79
CA LEU A 106 5.08 20.47 13.07
C LEU A 106 6.15 19.39 12.87
N ALA A 107 5.96 18.49 11.91
CA ALA A 107 6.91 17.44 11.55
C ALA A 107 8.20 17.98 10.90
N PHE A 108 8.20 19.23 10.48
CA PHE A 108 9.38 19.95 10.02
C PHE A 108 10.04 20.74 11.17
N ILE A 109 9.28 21.56 11.90
CA ILE A 109 9.81 22.50 12.90
C ILE A 109 10.43 21.77 14.10
N PHE A 110 9.78 20.70 14.62
CA PHE A 110 10.30 20.00 15.80
C PHE A 110 11.61 19.24 15.51
N PRO A 111 11.73 18.38 14.48
CA PRO A 111 13.02 17.77 14.17
C PRO A 111 14.09 18.80 13.81
N LEU A 112 13.73 19.88 13.10
CA LEU A 112 14.66 20.96 12.75
C LEU A 112 15.19 21.65 14.01
N GLY A 113 14.32 22.11 14.91
CA GLY A 113 14.71 22.84 16.12
C GLY A 113 15.53 21.98 17.09
N ILE A 114 15.05 20.77 17.40
CA ILE A 114 15.77 19.83 18.26
C ILE A 114 17.10 19.44 17.58
N GLY A 115 17.08 19.18 16.27
CA GLY A 115 18.25 18.80 15.50
C GLY A 115 19.32 19.88 15.45
N ILE A 116 18.98 21.14 15.23
CA ILE A 116 19.95 22.24 15.28
C ILE A 116 20.60 22.31 16.66
N TRP A 117 19.79 22.25 17.71
CA TRP A 117 20.34 22.31 19.08
C TRP A 117 21.27 21.13 19.40
N THR A 118 20.88 19.91 19.06
CA THR A 118 21.70 18.71 19.32
C THR A 118 22.97 18.68 18.47
N ASN A 119 22.86 19.05 17.18
CA ASN A 119 24.02 19.05 16.29
C ASN A 119 25.06 20.08 16.69
N LEU A 120 24.64 21.28 17.16
CA LEU A 120 25.55 22.31 17.66
C LEU A 120 26.21 21.93 18.98
N HIS A 121 25.43 21.39 19.94
CA HIS A 121 25.91 21.26 21.33
C HIS A 121 26.40 19.85 21.65
N LEU A 122 25.85 18.78 21.04
CA LEU A 122 26.28 17.41 21.30
C LEU A 122 27.27 16.88 20.26
N LEU A 123 27.13 17.29 19.00
CA LEU A 123 28.03 16.85 17.92
C LEU A 123 29.07 17.88 17.54
N GLY A 124 28.96 19.15 18.01
CA GLY A 124 29.92 20.20 17.75
C GLY A 124 30.00 20.69 16.31
N TYR A 125 28.95 20.49 15.51
CA TYR A 125 28.95 20.89 14.11
C TYR A 125 28.72 22.40 13.93
N SER A 126 29.15 22.93 12.78
CA SER A 126 28.87 24.31 12.39
C SER A 126 27.38 24.58 12.26
N LEU A 127 26.96 25.86 12.30
CA LEU A 127 25.56 26.23 12.16
C LEU A 127 24.98 25.76 10.81
N ALA A 128 25.70 25.92 9.70
CA ALA A 128 25.27 25.52 8.39
C ALA A 128 25.09 24.00 8.27
N THR A 129 26.08 23.24 8.75
CA THR A 129 26.02 21.77 8.89
C THR A 129 24.84 21.35 9.73
N SER A 130 24.65 22.00 10.90
CA SER A 130 23.57 21.67 11.83
C SER A 130 22.18 21.94 11.25
N VAL A 131 21.98 23.04 10.53
CA VAL A 131 20.72 23.36 9.86
C VAL A 131 20.44 22.39 8.72
N LEU A 132 21.44 22.11 7.88
CA LEU A 132 21.28 21.16 6.78
C LEU A 132 20.92 19.76 7.31
N LEU A 133 21.70 19.24 8.24
CA LEU A 133 21.48 17.92 8.83
C LEU A 133 20.12 17.83 9.57
N ALA A 134 19.76 18.86 10.34
CA ALA A 134 18.47 18.90 11.02
C ALA A 134 17.28 18.95 10.07
N SER A 135 17.42 19.59 8.91
CA SER A 135 16.37 19.58 7.88
C SER A 135 16.15 18.18 7.30
N MET A 136 17.21 17.35 7.24
CA MET A 136 17.09 15.95 6.79
C MET A 136 16.25 15.10 7.75
N TYR A 137 16.33 15.35 9.06
CA TYR A 137 15.49 14.64 10.05
C TYR A 137 14.01 14.92 9.86
N ALA A 138 13.67 16.06 9.27
CA ALA A 138 12.29 16.44 8.98
C ALA A 138 11.71 15.73 7.75
N SER A 139 12.52 15.47 6.71
CA SER A 139 12.08 14.72 5.53
C SER A 139 11.68 13.29 5.89
N HIS A 140 10.82 12.68 5.09
CA HIS A 140 10.45 11.28 5.22
C HIS A 140 9.86 10.76 3.92
N THR A 141 9.89 9.45 3.76
CA THR A 141 9.34 8.76 2.60
C THR A 141 8.24 7.80 3.06
N LEU A 142 7.14 7.72 2.31
CA LEU A 142 5.99 6.86 2.65
C LEU A 142 6.26 5.36 2.40
N ILE A 143 7.38 4.84 2.91
CA ILE A 143 7.77 3.43 2.73
C ILE A 143 6.71 2.48 3.29
N ALA A 144 6.11 2.83 4.42
CA ALA A 144 5.09 2.00 5.07
C ALA A 144 3.68 2.13 4.46
N TYR A 145 3.50 2.96 3.40
CA TYR A 145 2.20 3.16 2.76
C TYR A 145 1.60 1.87 2.16
N PRO A 146 2.36 0.95 1.54
CA PRO A 146 1.84 -0.34 1.09
C PRO A 146 1.20 -1.19 2.20
N ILE A 147 1.61 -1.03 3.47
CA ILE A 147 0.95 -1.67 4.61
C ILE A 147 -0.50 -1.17 4.73
N VAL A 148 -0.69 0.13 4.59
CA VAL A 148 -2.00 0.78 4.65
C VAL A 148 -2.94 0.28 3.55
N ILE A 149 -2.41 0.12 2.33
CA ILE A 149 -3.14 -0.47 1.19
C ILE A 149 -3.53 -1.92 1.51
N ARG A 150 -2.58 -2.73 2.00
CA ARG A 150 -2.81 -4.15 2.34
C ARG A 150 -3.95 -4.34 3.35
N TYR A 151 -4.07 -3.45 4.35
CA TYR A 151 -5.14 -3.48 5.34
C TYR A 151 -6.42 -2.76 4.90
N GLY A 152 -6.45 -2.16 3.71
CA GLY A 152 -7.61 -1.47 3.15
C GLY A 152 -8.02 -0.19 3.88
N ILE A 153 -7.10 0.42 4.64
CA ILE A 153 -7.34 1.65 5.43
C ILE A 153 -6.80 2.92 4.77
N ASN A 154 -6.47 2.87 3.49
CA ASN A 154 -5.94 3.97 2.70
C ASN A 154 -6.84 5.23 2.69
N ARG A 155 -8.14 5.08 2.90
CA ARG A 155 -9.12 6.18 2.99
C ARG A 155 -9.24 6.81 4.37
N GLN A 156 -8.56 6.29 5.37
CA GLN A 156 -8.57 6.87 6.71
C GLN A 156 -7.99 8.29 6.70
N ARG A 157 -8.65 9.19 7.44
CA ARG A 157 -8.23 10.60 7.51
C ARG A 157 -6.79 10.76 7.99
N ALA A 158 -6.33 9.91 8.91
CA ALA A 158 -4.95 9.95 9.41
C ALA A 158 -3.93 9.67 8.31
N VAL A 159 -4.23 8.73 7.38
CA VAL A 159 -3.42 8.44 6.20
C VAL A 159 -3.33 9.65 5.28
N SER A 160 -4.48 10.23 4.93
CA SER A 160 -4.52 11.41 4.06
C SER A 160 -3.80 12.62 4.68
N ILE A 161 -3.86 12.78 6.02
CA ILE A 161 -3.12 13.82 6.75
C ILE A 161 -1.61 13.55 6.67
N ALA A 162 -1.18 12.31 6.88
CA ALA A 162 0.24 11.94 6.80
C ALA A 162 0.79 12.15 5.38
N VAL A 163 0.10 11.66 4.34
CA VAL A 163 0.48 11.82 2.93
C VAL A 163 0.57 13.30 2.53
N GLY A 164 -0.43 14.09 2.89
CA GLY A 164 -0.40 15.54 2.63
C GLY A 164 0.69 16.26 3.44
N GLY A 165 0.96 15.82 4.67
CA GLY A 165 2.05 16.33 5.51
C GLY A 165 3.42 16.07 4.89
N THR A 166 3.64 14.90 4.26
CA THR A 166 4.88 14.54 3.56
C THR A 166 5.23 15.58 2.49
N ALA A 167 4.26 15.96 1.65
CA ALA A 167 4.49 16.96 0.61
C ALA A 167 4.98 18.31 1.17
N VAL A 168 4.48 18.70 2.36
CA VAL A 168 4.91 19.94 3.03
C VAL A 168 6.33 19.81 3.58
N THR A 169 6.64 18.71 4.29
CA THR A 169 7.97 18.50 4.87
C THR A 169 9.05 18.38 3.80
N ASP A 170 8.80 17.65 2.72
CA ASP A 170 9.77 17.48 1.64
C ASP A 170 10.05 18.78 0.93
N THR A 171 9.00 19.56 0.63
CA THR A 171 9.18 20.90 0.05
C THR A 171 10.04 21.80 0.93
N LEU A 172 9.80 21.83 2.25
CA LEU A 172 10.58 22.66 3.18
C LEU A 172 12.01 22.16 3.33
N THR A 173 12.22 20.85 3.37
CA THR A 173 13.56 20.25 3.46
C THR A 173 14.40 20.58 2.23
N LEU A 174 13.81 20.46 1.03
CA LEU A 174 14.49 20.82 -0.21
C LEU A 174 14.79 22.32 -0.29
N LEU A 175 13.90 23.15 0.24
CA LEU A 175 14.15 24.59 0.35
C LEU A 175 15.39 24.86 1.21
N VAL A 176 15.52 24.20 2.38
CA VAL A 176 16.71 24.35 3.23
C VAL A 176 17.96 23.84 2.52
N LEU A 177 17.88 22.66 1.86
CA LEU A 177 19.00 22.11 1.08
C LEU A 177 19.46 23.09 -0.01
N ALA A 178 18.52 23.66 -0.74
CA ALA A 178 18.81 24.63 -1.78
C ALA A 178 19.45 25.91 -1.18
N VAL A 179 18.91 26.44 -0.04
CA VAL A 179 19.49 27.59 0.65
C VAL A 179 20.95 27.32 1.04
N VAL A 180 21.18 26.25 1.79
CA VAL A 180 22.52 25.92 2.26
C VAL A 180 23.46 25.61 1.09
N GLY A 181 23.01 24.82 0.11
CA GLY A 181 23.78 24.51 -1.09
C GLY A 181 24.13 25.75 -1.93
N GLY A 182 23.18 26.68 -2.09
CA GLY A 182 23.39 27.94 -2.80
C GLY A 182 24.39 28.87 -2.10
N MET A 183 24.36 28.94 -0.77
CA MET A 183 25.31 29.76 0.00
C MET A 183 26.77 29.40 -0.30
N TYR A 184 27.07 28.11 -0.54
CA TYR A 184 28.43 27.63 -0.82
C TYR A 184 28.78 27.62 -2.31
N LYS A 185 27.78 27.67 -3.22
CA LYS A 185 28.01 27.75 -4.68
C LYS A 185 28.13 29.18 -5.20
N GLY A 186 27.94 30.19 -4.35
CA GLY A 186 28.06 31.59 -4.72
C GLY A 186 26.89 32.16 -5.58
N GLU A 187 25.82 31.43 -5.75
CA GLU A 187 24.65 31.79 -6.57
C GLU A 187 23.48 32.39 -5.78
N THR A 188 23.72 33.01 -4.64
CA THR A 188 22.65 33.54 -3.77
C THR A 188 22.23 34.94 -4.19
N SER A 189 21.33 35.06 -5.16
CA SER A 189 20.49 36.24 -5.28
C SER A 189 19.16 35.99 -4.57
N GLU A 190 18.62 36.99 -3.84
CA GLU A 190 17.29 36.92 -3.23
C GLU A 190 16.22 36.55 -4.26
N MET A 191 16.46 36.92 -5.51
CA MET A 191 15.60 36.66 -6.66
C MET A 191 15.51 35.17 -7.03
N PHE A 192 16.55 34.35 -6.74
CA PHE A 192 16.53 32.90 -7.03
C PHE A 192 15.41 32.19 -6.26
N TRP A 193 15.21 32.54 -4.98
CA TRP A 193 14.18 31.92 -4.12
C TRP A 193 12.77 32.26 -4.59
N ILE A 194 12.55 33.51 -4.93
CA ILE A 194 11.25 33.95 -5.47
C ILE A 194 10.95 33.22 -6.77
N TRP A 195 11.94 33.07 -7.65
CA TRP A 195 11.79 32.33 -8.89
C TRP A 195 11.55 30.84 -8.68
N LEU A 196 12.22 30.20 -7.72
CA LEU A 196 12.02 28.78 -7.42
C LEU A 196 10.59 28.52 -6.93
N VAL A 197 10.14 29.26 -5.92
CA VAL A 197 8.76 29.16 -5.40
C VAL A 197 7.74 29.46 -6.49
N LEU A 198 7.96 30.50 -7.25
CA LEU A 198 7.06 30.87 -8.37
C LEU A 198 6.97 29.76 -9.41
N LYS A 199 8.09 29.18 -9.82
CA LYS A 199 8.12 28.07 -10.79
C LYS A 199 7.36 26.84 -10.26
N VAL A 200 7.56 26.46 -8.99
CA VAL A 200 6.85 25.33 -8.37
C VAL A 200 5.35 25.59 -8.33
N VAL A 201 4.92 26.79 -7.91
CA VAL A 201 3.51 27.15 -7.86
C VAL A 201 2.89 27.14 -9.25
N VAL A 202 3.54 27.79 -10.22
CA VAL A 202 3.06 27.83 -11.61
C VAL A 202 2.94 26.42 -12.18
N LEU A 203 3.95 25.59 -11.98
CA LEU A 203 3.95 24.22 -12.50
C LEU A 203 2.88 23.35 -11.83
N SER A 204 2.72 23.48 -10.50
CA SER A 204 1.64 22.79 -9.78
C SER A 204 0.26 23.20 -10.32
N VAL A 205 0.06 24.49 -10.58
CA VAL A 205 -1.16 25.02 -11.20
C VAL A 205 -1.34 24.45 -12.61
N VAL A 206 -0.29 24.39 -13.42
CA VAL A 206 -0.33 23.79 -14.77
C VAL A 206 -0.73 22.32 -14.70
N ILE A 207 -0.12 21.53 -13.82
CA ILE A 207 -0.48 20.11 -13.62
C ILE A 207 -1.95 19.99 -13.20
N MET A 208 -2.40 20.80 -12.23
CA MET A 208 -3.78 20.75 -11.72
C MET A 208 -4.83 21.13 -12.78
N TYR A 209 -4.49 21.97 -13.77
CA TYR A 209 -5.42 22.38 -14.82
C TYR A 209 -5.29 21.60 -16.12
N ALA A 210 -4.07 21.32 -16.57
CA ALA A 210 -3.82 20.65 -17.84
C ALA A 210 -4.11 19.14 -17.78
N PHE A 211 -3.61 18.44 -16.76
CA PHE A 211 -3.73 16.98 -16.66
C PHE A 211 -5.18 16.49 -16.64
N PRO A 212 -6.13 17.10 -15.89
CA PRO A 212 -7.53 16.64 -15.94
C PRO A 212 -8.18 16.90 -17.30
N ARG A 213 -7.76 17.95 -18.02
CA ARG A 213 -8.30 18.22 -19.36
C ARG A 213 -7.80 17.22 -20.39
N ILE A 214 -6.49 16.96 -20.38
CA ILE A 214 -5.85 15.97 -21.25
C ILE A 214 -6.40 14.58 -20.92
N GLY A 215 -6.50 14.23 -19.64
CA GLY A 215 -7.03 12.95 -19.19
C GLY A 215 -8.48 12.74 -19.63
N ARG A 216 -9.36 13.71 -19.40
CA ARG A 216 -10.76 13.62 -19.87
C ARG A 216 -10.89 13.46 -21.38
N TRP A 217 -10.08 14.20 -22.14
CA TRP A 217 -10.07 14.07 -23.59
C TRP A 217 -9.64 12.66 -24.00
N PHE A 218 -8.59 12.12 -23.38
CA PHE A 218 -8.04 10.81 -23.70
C PHE A 218 -9.01 9.67 -23.32
N PHE A 219 -9.52 9.65 -22.08
CA PHE A 219 -10.45 8.61 -21.62
C PHE A 219 -11.80 8.60 -22.34
N ARG A 220 -12.21 9.73 -22.96
CA ARG A 220 -13.39 9.77 -23.81
C ARG A 220 -13.17 9.11 -25.17
N ARG A 221 -11.93 9.10 -25.65
CA ARG A 221 -11.60 8.63 -26.99
C ARG A 221 -11.09 7.18 -27.01
N TYR A 222 -10.42 6.75 -25.97
CA TYR A 222 -9.76 5.44 -25.87
C TYR A 222 -10.29 4.68 -24.66
N SER A 223 -10.92 3.50 -24.90
CA SER A 223 -11.51 2.64 -23.87
C SER A 223 -10.67 1.39 -23.55
N ASP A 224 -9.58 1.16 -24.30
CA ASP A 224 -8.69 0.04 -24.06
C ASP A 224 -7.89 0.21 -22.77
N ASN A 225 -7.91 -0.80 -21.90
CA ASN A 225 -7.29 -0.75 -20.57
C ASN A 225 -5.76 -0.63 -20.63
N VAL A 226 -5.11 -1.26 -21.61
CA VAL A 226 -3.65 -1.19 -21.76
C VAL A 226 -3.24 0.20 -22.20
N VAL A 227 -3.94 0.77 -23.18
CA VAL A 227 -3.71 2.12 -23.67
C VAL A 227 -3.94 3.16 -22.56
N GLN A 228 -4.98 2.98 -21.76
CA GLN A 228 -5.26 3.84 -20.60
C GLN A 228 -4.18 3.73 -19.53
N TYR A 229 -3.70 2.52 -19.24
CA TYR A 229 -2.59 2.30 -18.30
C TYR A 229 -1.32 3.02 -18.75
N ILE A 230 -0.91 2.85 -20.01
CA ILE A 230 0.28 3.49 -20.58
C ILE A 230 0.14 5.02 -20.52
N PHE A 231 -1.04 5.55 -20.86
CA PHE A 231 -1.32 6.98 -20.79
C PHE A 231 -1.17 7.52 -19.36
N VAL A 232 -1.76 6.84 -18.38
CA VAL A 232 -1.66 7.25 -16.97
C VAL A 232 -0.21 7.27 -16.52
N MET A 233 0.56 6.22 -16.83
CA MET A 233 1.98 6.17 -16.49
C MET A 233 2.76 7.30 -17.16
N ALA A 234 2.50 7.58 -18.44
CA ALA A 234 3.13 8.71 -19.14
C ALA A 234 2.84 10.05 -18.44
N MET A 235 1.61 10.26 -17.97
CA MET A 235 1.24 11.47 -17.23
C MET A 235 1.93 11.57 -15.87
N VAL A 236 2.09 10.44 -15.16
CA VAL A 236 2.81 10.39 -13.88
C VAL A 236 4.27 10.80 -14.07
N PHE A 237 4.96 10.19 -15.06
CA PHE A 237 6.36 10.50 -15.33
C PHE A 237 6.56 11.89 -15.94
N LEU A 238 5.59 12.36 -16.71
CA LEU A 238 5.59 13.76 -17.17
C LEU A 238 5.51 14.71 -15.98
N GLY A 239 4.61 14.47 -15.04
CA GLY A 239 4.49 15.26 -13.81
C GLY A 239 5.76 15.26 -12.98
N ALA A 240 6.36 14.06 -12.79
CA ALA A 240 7.64 13.90 -12.08
C ALA A 240 8.77 14.66 -12.79
N GLY A 241 8.94 14.46 -14.10
CA GLY A 241 9.99 15.10 -14.87
C GLY A 241 9.86 16.63 -14.93
N LEU A 242 8.63 17.16 -15.00
CA LEU A 242 8.38 18.60 -14.93
C LEU A 242 8.82 19.19 -13.59
N MET A 243 8.61 18.49 -12.46
CA MET A 243 9.09 18.93 -11.15
C MET A 243 10.62 18.85 -11.05
N GLU A 244 11.24 17.79 -11.55
CA GLU A 244 12.71 17.67 -11.60
C GLU A 244 13.34 18.79 -12.46
N PHE A 245 12.72 19.15 -13.59
CA PHE A 245 13.18 20.25 -14.44
C PHE A 245 13.23 21.61 -13.73
N VAL A 246 12.36 21.81 -12.74
CA VAL A 246 12.33 23.03 -11.90
C VAL A 246 13.32 22.98 -10.74
N GLY A 247 13.99 21.84 -10.52
CA GLY A 247 14.91 21.63 -9.41
C GLY A 247 14.25 21.09 -8.14
N MET A 248 13.01 20.59 -8.25
CA MET A 248 12.30 19.91 -7.18
C MET A 248 12.34 18.38 -7.38
N GLU A 249 12.05 17.63 -6.33
CA GLU A 249 11.93 16.17 -6.47
C GLU A 249 10.71 15.77 -7.30
N GLY A 250 10.90 14.79 -8.19
CA GLY A 250 9.84 14.24 -9.04
C GLY A 250 8.70 13.58 -8.26
N ILE A 251 8.94 13.21 -7.01
CA ILE A 251 7.96 12.66 -6.06
C ILE A 251 6.72 13.55 -5.97
N LEU A 252 6.90 14.86 -5.84
CA LEU A 252 5.79 15.83 -5.77
C LEU A 252 4.96 15.83 -7.05
N GLY A 253 5.62 15.74 -8.21
CA GLY A 253 4.94 15.69 -9.51
C GLY A 253 4.11 14.42 -9.70
N ALA A 254 4.66 13.26 -9.29
CA ALA A 254 3.95 11.99 -9.30
C ALA A 254 2.72 12.01 -8.38
N PHE A 255 2.86 12.55 -7.18
CA PHE A 255 1.76 12.72 -6.23
C PHE A 255 0.66 13.64 -6.79
N LEU A 256 1.02 14.81 -7.33
CA LEU A 256 0.06 15.73 -7.93
C LEU A 256 -0.66 15.10 -9.13
N ALA A 257 0.06 14.34 -9.97
CA ALA A 257 -0.56 13.61 -11.08
C ALA A 257 -1.60 12.60 -10.56
N GLY A 258 -1.29 11.83 -9.51
CA GLY A 258 -2.22 10.92 -8.85
C GLY A 258 -3.45 11.63 -8.31
N LEU A 259 -3.25 12.72 -7.57
CA LEU A 259 -4.32 13.53 -6.98
C LEU A 259 -5.29 14.08 -8.04
N VAL A 260 -4.76 14.51 -9.17
CA VAL A 260 -5.53 15.13 -10.25
C VAL A 260 -6.26 14.08 -11.09
N LEU A 261 -5.64 12.92 -11.33
CA LEU A 261 -6.24 11.81 -12.06
C LEU A 261 -7.24 11.00 -11.21
N ASN A 262 -7.24 11.15 -9.90
CA ASN A 262 -8.13 10.48 -8.96
C ASN A 262 -9.62 10.53 -9.39
N ARG A 263 -10.09 11.69 -9.84
CA ARG A 263 -11.48 11.87 -10.30
C ARG A 263 -11.79 11.18 -11.63
N LEU A 264 -10.76 10.81 -12.39
CA LEU A 264 -10.91 10.20 -13.71
C LEU A 264 -10.75 8.69 -13.67
N ILE A 265 -10.14 8.16 -12.62
CA ILE A 265 -9.88 6.74 -12.41
C ILE A 265 -10.70 6.29 -11.19
N PRO A 266 -11.89 5.71 -11.41
CA PRO A 266 -12.69 5.18 -10.31
C PRO A 266 -11.94 4.07 -9.57
N HIS A 267 -12.03 4.07 -8.23
CA HIS A 267 -11.37 3.07 -7.39
C HIS A 267 -11.79 1.62 -7.67
N VAL A 268 -12.99 1.43 -8.23
CA VAL A 268 -13.56 0.13 -8.61
C VAL A 268 -13.50 -0.04 -10.13
N SER A 269 -12.38 0.30 -10.75
CA SER A 269 -12.19 0.17 -12.20
C SER A 269 -11.12 -0.88 -12.52
N PRO A 270 -11.21 -1.57 -13.68
CA PRO A 270 -10.15 -2.46 -14.14
C PRO A 270 -8.79 -1.75 -14.22
N LEU A 271 -8.78 -0.49 -14.64
CA LEU A 271 -7.58 0.32 -14.72
C LEU A 271 -6.92 0.49 -13.34
N MET A 272 -7.70 0.77 -12.28
CA MET A 272 -7.18 0.88 -10.91
C MET A 272 -6.56 -0.44 -10.45
N SER A 273 -7.25 -1.57 -10.70
CA SER A 273 -6.71 -2.90 -10.36
C SER A 273 -5.39 -3.20 -11.08
N HIS A 274 -5.24 -2.81 -12.35
CA HIS A 274 -3.99 -2.98 -13.08
C HIS A 274 -2.88 -2.08 -12.52
N LEU A 275 -3.19 -0.82 -12.18
CA LEU A 275 -2.25 0.10 -11.56
C LEU A 275 -1.75 -0.45 -10.21
N GLU A 276 -2.64 -0.89 -9.34
CA GLU A 276 -2.29 -1.51 -8.06
C GLU A 276 -1.47 -2.79 -8.24
N PHE A 277 -1.88 -3.66 -9.15
CA PHE A 277 -1.20 -4.93 -9.40
C PHE A 277 0.25 -4.74 -9.86
N VAL A 278 0.47 -3.93 -10.89
CA VAL A 278 1.83 -3.72 -11.45
C VAL A 278 2.71 -2.99 -10.44
N GLY A 279 2.16 -1.99 -9.73
CA GLY A 279 2.88 -1.29 -8.66
C GLY A 279 3.35 -2.24 -7.57
N ASN A 280 2.43 -3.03 -7.01
CA ASN A 280 2.71 -3.91 -5.88
C ASN A 280 3.52 -5.16 -6.27
N ALA A 281 3.37 -5.65 -7.51
CA ALA A 281 4.07 -6.86 -7.95
C ALA A 281 5.51 -6.60 -8.39
N LEU A 282 5.82 -5.41 -8.90
CA LEU A 282 7.11 -5.15 -9.53
C LEU A 282 7.81 -3.88 -9.01
N PHE A 283 7.24 -2.71 -9.25
CA PHE A 283 7.96 -1.45 -9.07
C PHE A 283 8.21 -1.10 -7.60
N ILE A 284 7.22 -1.27 -6.72
CA ILE A 284 7.35 -1.00 -5.29
C ILE A 284 8.37 -1.94 -4.63
N PRO A 285 8.36 -3.26 -4.88
CA PRO A 285 9.41 -4.17 -4.41
C PRO A 285 10.81 -3.78 -4.88
N TYR A 286 10.99 -3.41 -6.15
CA TYR A 286 12.27 -2.91 -6.65
C TYR A 286 12.79 -1.72 -5.85
N PHE A 287 11.92 -0.75 -5.54
CA PHE A 287 12.28 0.38 -4.71
C PHE A 287 12.70 -0.05 -3.30
N LEU A 288 11.94 -0.95 -2.66
CA LEU A 288 12.23 -1.41 -1.29
C LEU A 288 13.55 -2.19 -1.22
N ILE A 289 13.82 -3.07 -2.17
CA ILE A 289 15.08 -3.79 -2.30
C ILE A 289 16.22 -2.78 -2.54
N GLY A 290 16.01 -1.80 -3.43
CA GLY A 290 16.98 -0.76 -3.72
C GLY A 290 17.34 0.11 -2.51
N VAL A 291 16.37 0.41 -1.65
CA VAL A 291 16.62 1.08 -0.35
C VAL A 291 17.49 0.19 0.54
N GLY A 292 17.19 -1.12 0.60
CA GLY A 292 17.99 -2.08 1.35
C GLY A 292 19.44 -2.15 0.87
N MET A 293 19.68 -2.16 -0.43
CA MET A 293 21.02 -2.22 -1.02
C MET A 293 21.91 -1.01 -0.68
N LEU A 294 21.31 0.12 -0.29
CA LEU A 294 22.06 1.31 0.19
C LEU A 294 22.60 1.15 1.60
N ILE A 295 22.11 0.19 2.37
CA ILE A 295 22.41 0.03 3.78
C ILE A 295 23.73 -0.75 3.95
N ASP A 296 24.75 -0.08 4.48
CA ASP A 296 26.00 -0.73 4.87
C ASP A 296 25.98 -1.10 6.36
N VAL A 297 25.84 -2.38 6.62
CA VAL A 297 25.81 -2.92 8.00
C VAL A 297 27.20 -2.90 8.62
N ASN A 298 28.29 -2.90 7.85
CA ASN A 298 29.66 -2.89 8.35
C ASN A 298 30.00 -1.59 9.10
N VAL A 299 29.30 -0.51 8.78
CA VAL A 299 29.40 0.78 9.49
C VAL A 299 29.11 0.65 10.99
N LEU A 300 28.24 -0.31 11.38
CA LEU A 300 27.93 -0.60 12.79
C LEU A 300 29.16 -1.05 13.58
N PHE A 301 30.15 -1.62 12.90
CA PHE A 301 31.33 -2.23 13.54
C PHE A 301 32.61 -1.40 13.37
N GLY A 302 32.57 -0.30 12.57
CA GLY A 302 33.78 0.39 12.13
C GLY A 302 34.28 1.51 13.03
N HIS A 303 33.43 2.45 13.47
CA HIS A 303 33.84 3.65 14.22
C HIS A 303 32.81 4.04 15.27
N ILE A 304 33.27 4.24 16.52
CA ILE A 304 32.42 4.64 17.66
C ILE A 304 31.77 6.01 17.42
N ASP A 305 32.48 6.94 16.79
CA ASP A 305 31.95 8.28 16.49
C ASP A 305 30.81 8.27 15.48
N SER A 306 30.88 7.45 14.43
CA SER A 306 29.77 7.26 13.49
C SER A 306 28.52 6.71 14.18
N VAL A 307 28.68 5.76 15.11
CA VAL A 307 27.59 5.21 15.93
C VAL A 307 26.97 6.28 16.83
N LYS A 308 27.79 7.11 17.47
CA LYS A 308 27.31 8.23 18.29
C LYS A 308 26.49 9.22 17.48
N VAL A 309 26.97 9.60 16.29
CA VAL A 309 26.24 10.47 15.36
C VAL A 309 24.92 9.82 14.96
N ALA A 310 24.92 8.54 14.56
CA ALA A 310 23.73 7.80 14.19
C ALA A 310 22.69 7.76 15.31
N VAL A 311 23.09 7.46 16.54
CA VAL A 311 22.18 7.40 17.70
C VAL A 311 21.52 8.76 17.94
N VAL A 312 22.30 9.85 17.90
CA VAL A 312 21.74 11.21 18.05
C VAL A 312 20.74 11.51 16.94
N MET A 313 21.09 11.22 15.68
CA MET A 313 20.22 11.43 14.52
C MET A 313 18.91 10.65 14.65
N ILE A 314 18.98 9.36 15.01
CA ILE A 314 17.83 8.49 15.19
C ILE A 314 16.91 9.02 16.30
N ILE A 315 17.46 9.33 17.46
CA ILE A 315 16.68 9.82 18.61
C ILE A 315 15.97 11.13 18.25
N VAL A 316 16.68 12.07 17.63
CA VAL A 316 16.11 13.37 17.24
C VAL A 316 15.01 13.22 16.21
N ALA A 317 15.23 12.41 15.17
CA ALA A 317 14.23 12.16 14.13
C ALA A 317 12.97 11.52 14.72
N LEU A 318 13.12 10.46 15.52
CA LEU A 318 11.99 9.76 16.16
C LEU A 318 11.21 10.67 17.11
N LEU A 319 11.93 11.36 18.02
CA LEU A 319 11.30 12.26 19.01
C LEU A 319 10.58 13.43 18.32
N GLY A 320 11.23 14.09 17.36
CA GLY A 320 10.62 15.21 16.65
C GLY A 320 9.34 14.82 15.92
N LYS A 321 9.33 13.68 15.23
CA LYS A 321 8.16 13.15 14.54
C LYS A 321 7.06 12.68 15.49
N TRP A 322 7.46 12.06 16.62
CA TRP A 322 6.51 11.65 17.65
C TRP A 322 5.81 12.86 18.27
N ILE A 323 6.57 13.91 18.63
CA ILE A 323 6.02 15.16 19.18
C ILE A 323 5.05 15.80 18.18
N ALA A 324 5.41 15.86 16.90
CA ALA A 324 4.58 16.42 15.84
C ALA A 324 3.23 15.68 15.72
N SER A 325 3.28 14.34 15.68
CA SER A 325 2.09 13.50 15.61
C SER A 325 1.23 13.59 16.87
N TRP A 326 1.86 13.64 18.05
CA TRP A 326 1.20 13.81 19.34
C TRP A 326 0.50 15.17 19.45
N LEU A 327 1.17 16.24 19.04
CA LEU A 327 0.59 17.57 19.07
C LEU A 327 -0.56 17.71 18.09
N THR A 328 -0.42 17.15 16.88
CA THR A 328 -1.50 17.09 15.89
C THR A 328 -2.70 16.33 16.44
N GLN A 329 -2.49 15.19 17.10
CA GLN A 329 -3.55 14.45 17.80
C GLN A 329 -4.28 15.33 18.81
N LYS A 330 -3.54 16.07 19.65
CA LYS A 330 -4.12 16.93 20.68
C LYS A 330 -4.89 18.11 20.11
N ILE A 331 -4.35 18.81 19.10
CA ILE A 331 -4.99 19.95 18.44
C ILE A 331 -6.33 19.54 17.81
N TYR A 332 -6.37 18.38 17.14
CA TYR A 332 -7.56 17.94 16.39
C TYR A 332 -8.38 16.87 17.10
N LYS A 333 -8.05 16.56 18.37
CA LYS A 333 -8.77 15.55 19.19
C LYS A 333 -8.93 14.22 18.47
N MET A 334 -7.82 13.71 17.90
CA MET A 334 -7.81 12.46 17.16
C MET A 334 -7.60 11.26 18.10
N ARG A 335 -7.94 10.05 17.63
CA ARG A 335 -7.70 8.80 18.38
C ARG A 335 -6.21 8.50 18.52
N ALA A 336 -5.81 7.75 19.56
CA ALA A 336 -4.41 7.35 19.77
C ALA A 336 -3.87 6.52 18.59
N LEU A 337 -4.68 5.62 18.04
CA LEU A 337 -4.30 4.81 16.87
C LEU A 337 -4.06 5.67 15.61
N GLU A 338 -4.81 6.75 15.42
CA GLU A 338 -4.59 7.69 14.33
C GLU A 338 -3.25 8.42 14.48
N ARG A 339 -2.84 8.76 15.73
CA ARG A 339 -1.50 9.31 16.02
C ARG A 339 -0.40 8.32 15.66
N GLU A 340 -0.53 7.05 16.11
CA GLU A 340 0.43 6.00 15.82
C GLU A 340 0.58 5.79 14.32
N LEU A 341 -0.53 5.81 13.59
CA LEU A 341 -0.52 5.70 12.13
C LEU A 341 0.15 6.90 11.45
N MET A 342 -0.15 8.14 11.89
CA MET A 342 0.52 9.33 11.38
C MET A 342 2.02 9.30 11.69
N PHE A 343 2.42 8.92 12.90
CA PHE A 343 3.82 8.79 13.29
C PHE A 343 4.52 7.70 12.45
N GLY A 344 3.92 6.52 12.32
CA GLY A 344 4.48 5.44 11.53
C GLY A 344 4.70 5.85 10.07
N LEU A 345 3.71 6.44 9.43
CA LEU A 345 3.81 6.89 8.03
C LEU A 345 4.78 8.05 7.82
N SER A 346 4.98 8.93 8.83
CA SER A 346 5.82 10.12 8.71
C SER A 346 7.24 9.94 9.23
N ASN A 347 7.68 8.72 9.54
CA ASN A 347 8.95 8.50 10.23
C ASN A 347 10.04 7.87 9.37
N ALA A 348 9.72 7.09 8.32
CA ALA A 348 10.70 6.40 7.51
C ALA A 348 11.56 7.37 6.69
N GLN A 349 12.87 7.25 6.81
CA GLN A 349 13.85 7.92 5.96
C GLN A 349 14.24 6.98 4.81
N ALA A 350 14.64 7.55 3.65
CA ALA A 350 15.03 6.74 2.48
C ALA A 350 15.99 7.47 1.54
N ALA A 351 15.91 7.12 0.25
CA ALA A 351 16.78 7.61 -0.79
C ALA A 351 16.85 9.14 -0.89
N ALA A 352 15.74 9.87 -0.67
CA ALA A 352 15.73 11.33 -0.70
C ALA A 352 16.64 11.92 0.39
N THR A 353 16.59 11.38 1.61
CA THR A 353 17.47 11.79 2.72
C THR A 353 18.93 11.52 2.39
N LEU A 354 19.24 10.33 1.86
CA LEU A 354 20.61 9.99 1.47
C LEU A 354 21.11 10.89 0.33
N ALA A 355 20.28 11.15 -0.69
CA ALA A 355 20.63 12.05 -1.79
C ALA A 355 20.97 13.46 -1.28
N ALA A 356 20.18 13.99 -0.36
CA ALA A 356 20.40 15.29 0.25
C ALA A 356 21.69 15.32 1.11
N VAL A 357 21.98 14.25 1.85
CA VAL A 357 23.24 14.09 2.59
C VAL A 357 24.43 14.03 1.65
N LEU A 358 24.33 13.29 0.53
CA LEU A 358 25.38 13.23 -0.51
C LEU A 358 25.66 14.59 -1.14
N VAL A 359 24.63 15.41 -1.36
CA VAL A 359 24.82 16.80 -1.82
C VAL A 359 25.64 17.59 -0.79
N GLY A 360 25.29 17.51 0.49
CA GLY A 360 26.05 18.16 1.58
C GLY A 360 27.48 17.61 1.72
N TYR A 361 27.67 16.31 1.55
CA TYR A 361 28.99 15.66 1.56
C TYR A 361 29.90 16.13 0.41
N ASN A 362 29.34 16.44 -0.75
CA ASN A 362 30.09 16.93 -1.91
C ASN A 362 30.42 18.43 -1.85
N ILE A 363 29.87 19.17 -0.89
CA ILE A 363 30.22 20.56 -0.66
C ILE A 363 31.53 20.65 0.16
N ILE A 364 32.57 21.22 -0.45
CA ILE A 364 33.87 21.45 0.18
C ILE A 364 33.90 22.90 0.71
N LEU A 365 34.17 23.05 1.98
CA LEU A 365 34.32 24.34 2.64
C LEU A 365 35.65 25.02 2.27
N PRO A 366 35.80 26.35 2.46
CA PRO A 366 37.06 27.04 2.18
C PRO A 366 38.26 26.54 3.01
N ASN A 367 38.00 25.86 4.12
CA ASN A 367 39.05 25.24 4.95
C ASN A 367 39.46 23.84 4.44
N GLY A 368 38.92 23.36 3.32
CA GLY A 368 39.21 22.06 2.74
C GLY A 368 38.41 20.90 3.35
N GLU A 369 37.61 21.13 4.38
CA GLU A 369 36.75 20.11 4.99
C GLU A 369 35.43 20.00 4.23
N ARG A 370 34.78 18.84 4.34
CA ARG A 370 33.43 18.63 3.77
C ARG A 370 32.37 19.23 4.70
N LEU A 371 31.29 19.78 4.13
CA LEU A 371 30.18 20.35 4.90
C LEU A 371 29.51 19.26 5.78
N LEU A 372 29.31 18.07 5.24
CA LEU A 372 28.91 16.86 5.97
C LEU A 372 30.06 15.84 5.88
N ASN A 373 30.50 15.32 7.02
CA ASN A 373 31.59 14.35 7.10
C ASN A 373 31.12 12.90 6.86
N GLU A 374 32.05 11.96 6.84
CA GLU A 374 31.76 10.53 6.67
C GLU A 374 30.91 9.96 7.81
N ASP A 375 31.08 10.44 9.03
CA ASP A 375 30.27 9.99 10.17
C ASP A 375 28.78 10.30 9.99
N VAL A 376 28.46 11.47 9.39
CA VAL A 376 27.08 11.82 9.05
C VAL A 376 26.54 10.93 7.94
N LEU A 377 27.34 10.65 6.91
CA LEU A 377 26.93 9.75 5.82
C LEU A 377 26.61 8.35 6.37
N ASN A 378 27.52 7.80 7.16
CA ASN A 378 27.38 6.51 7.82
C ASN A 378 26.20 6.50 8.82
N GLY A 379 26.06 7.56 9.62
CA GLY A 379 24.94 7.75 10.54
C GLY A 379 23.60 7.80 9.81
N THR A 380 23.55 8.38 8.61
CA THR A 380 22.34 8.44 7.79
C THR A 380 21.90 7.05 7.32
N ILE A 381 22.83 6.18 6.97
CA ILE A 381 22.53 4.80 6.59
C ILE A 381 21.85 4.05 7.74
N LEU A 382 22.37 4.19 8.96
CA LEU A 382 21.77 3.61 10.15
C LEU A 382 20.43 4.25 10.50
N LEU A 383 20.31 5.56 10.35
CA LEU A 383 19.04 6.27 10.50
C LEU A 383 17.98 5.69 9.56
N ILE A 384 18.30 5.47 8.28
CA ILE A 384 17.40 4.87 7.29
C ILE A 384 16.93 3.48 7.76
N LEU A 385 17.87 2.61 8.13
CA LEU A 385 17.55 1.25 8.58
C LEU A 385 16.58 1.28 9.77
N VAL A 386 16.93 1.98 10.82
CA VAL A 386 16.15 2.00 12.07
C VAL A 386 14.77 2.65 11.84
N THR A 387 14.72 3.77 11.14
CA THR A 387 13.45 4.46 10.90
C THR A 387 12.51 3.67 9.98
N CYS A 388 13.03 2.95 8.99
CA CYS A 388 12.22 2.05 8.15
C CYS A 388 11.64 0.90 8.97
N VAL A 389 12.43 0.29 9.85
CA VAL A 389 11.98 -0.79 10.74
C VAL A 389 10.91 -0.27 11.70
N VAL A 390 11.18 0.81 12.42
CA VAL A 390 10.24 1.42 13.39
C VAL A 390 8.95 1.84 12.69
N SER A 391 9.04 2.51 11.55
CA SER A 391 7.90 2.94 10.73
C SER A 391 7.01 1.77 10.34
N SER A 392 7.61 0.68 9.84
CA SER A 392 6.86 -0.49 9.37
C SER A 392 6.14 -1.19 10.52
N PHE A 393 6.81 -1.43 11.66
CA PHE A 393 6.19 -2.08 12.81
C PHE A 393 5.05 -1.24 13.40
N ILE A 394 5.25 0.06 13.58
CA ILE A 394 4.23 0.94 14.17
C ILE A 394 3.04 1.08 13.21
N THR A 395 3.31 1.26 11.91
CA THR A 395 2.24 1.35 10.91
C THR A 395 1.44 0.06 10.85
N GLU A 396 2.09 -1.10 10.85
CA GLU A 396 1.38 -2.39 10.81
C GLU A 396 0.54 -2.61 12.06
N HIS A 397 1.08 -2.31 13.24
CA HIS A 397 0.34 -2.40 14.50
C HIS A 397 -0.91 -1.50 14.49
N ALA A 398 -0.75 -0.23 14.12
CA ALA A 398 -1.85 0.73 14.06
C ALA A 398 -2.86 0.36 12.96
N ALA A 399 -2.38 -0.03 11.77
CA ALA A 399 -3.21 -0.42 10.64
C ALA A 399 -4.09 -1.64 10.96
N LYS A 400 -3.49 -2.67 11.56
CA LYS A 400 -4.20 -3.88 11.97
C LYS A 400 -5.32 -3.55 12.97
N ARG A 401 -5.04 -2.74 13.99
CA ARG A 401 -6.04 -2.34 15.00
C ARG A 401 -7.14 -1.48 14.41
N ILE A 402 -6.81 -0.50 13.58
CA ILE A 402 -7.81 0.35 12.92
C ILE A 402 -8.71 -0.50 12.02
N ALA A 403 -8.14 -1.44 11.26
CA ALA A 403 -8.93 -2.34 10.42
C ALA A 403 -9.88 -3.23 11.25
N MET A 404 -9.45 -3.67 12.45
CA MET A 404 -10.29 -4.41 13.39
C MET A 404 -11.40 -3.53 13.97
N ASP A 405 -11.07 -2.32 14.48
CA ASP A 405 -12.06 -1.37 15.00
C ASP A 405 -13.12 -1.01 13.94
N ASP A 406 -12.69 -0.79 12.69
CA ASP A 406 -13.59 -0.48 11.58
C ASP A 406 -14.48 -1.68 11.21
N ALA A 407 -13.96 -2.91 11.35
CA ALA A 407 -14.75 -4.12 11.19
C ALA A 407 -15.81 -4.24 12.30
N GLU A 408 -15.45 -3.97 13.57
CA GLU A 408 -16.38 -3.98 14.70
C GLU A 408 -17.50 -2.91 14.55
N VAL A 409 -17.13 -1.67 14.20
CA VAL A 409 -18.10 -0.59 13.96
C VAL A 409 -18.97 -0.87 12.72
N SER A 410 -18.41 -1.55 11.71
CA SER A 410 -19.18 -2.04 10.57
C SER A 410 -20.14 -3.14 10.99
N ASP A 411 -19.76 -3.99 11.93
CA ASP A 411 -20.59 -5.05 12.48
C ASP A 411 -21.73 -4.50 13.34
N GLU A 412 -21.52 -3.47 14.16
CA GLU A 412 -22.59 -2.77 14.88
C GLU A 412 -23.57 -2.04 13.95
N LYS A 413 -23.05 -1.39 12.90
CA LYS A 413 -23.88 -0.73 11.88
C LYS A 413 -24.55 -1.72 10.92
N ALA A 414 -23.95 -2.89 10.68
CA ALA A 414 -24.48 -3.95 9.82
C ALA A 414 -25.63 -4.74 10.47
N GLN A 415 -25.91 -4.57 11.78
CA GLN A 415 -27.16 -5.04 12.35
C GLN A 415 -28.38 -4.36 11.70
N GLU A 416 -28.19 -3.22 10.98
CA GLU A 416 -29.26 -2.56 10.24
C GLU A 416 -29.42 -2.99 8.77
N LYS A 417 -28.37 -3.53 8.08
CA LYS A 417 -28.48 -3.91 6.65
C LYS A 417 -27.60 -5.11 6.30
N GLU A 418 -28.14 -6.30 6.44
CA GLU A 418 -27.49 -7.52 5.95
C GLU A 418 -27.61 -7.64 4.42
N LYS A 419 -26.46 -7.84 3.72
CA LYS A 419 -26.42 -8.13 2.28
C LYS A 419 -25.59 -9.39 2.02
N PHE A 420 -26.14 -10.30 1.25
CA PHE A 420 -25.52 -11.57 0.89
C PHE A 420 -25.04 -11.54 -0.54
N LEU A 421 -23.76 -11.82 -0.75
CA LEU A 421 -23.18 -12.04 -2.07
C LEU A 421 -23.11 -13.54 -2.34
N ILE A 422 -23.66 -13.97 -3.47
CA ILE A 422 -23.78 -15.38 -3.84
C ILE A 422 -23.07 -15.58 -5.19
N PRO A 423 -21.81 -16.04 -5.21
CA PRO A 423 -21.14 -16.41 -6.45
C PRO A 423 -21.78 -17.64 -7.09
N VAL A 424 -22.33 -17.48 -8.30
CA VAL A 424 -23.05 -18.52 -9.03
C VAL A 424 -22.24 -18.95 -10.26
N ALA A 425 -21.28 -19.84 -10.06
CA ALA A 425 -20.46 -20.38 -11.15
C ALA A 425 -20.93 -21.75 -11.66
N ASN A 426 -21.47 -22.59 -10.76
CA ASN A 426 -21.89 -23.96 -11.08
C ASN A 426 -23.42 -24.08 -11.07
N PRO A 427 -24.04 -24.48 -12.21
CA PRO A 427 -25.47 -24.70 -12.29
C PRO A 427 -26.01 -25.77 -11.32
N GLU A 428 -25.21 -26.80 -10.99
CA GLU A 428 -25.63 -27.90 -10.13
C GLU A 428 -25.85 -27.47 -8.67
N THR A 429 -25.07 -26.52 -8.17
CA THR A 429 -25.17 -26.01 -6.79
C THR A 429 -26.04 -24.77 -6.67
N LEU A 430 -26.41 -24.14 -7.76
CA LEU A 430 -27.11 -22.87 -7.82
C LEU A 430 -28.45 -22.89 -7.06
N GLU A 431 -29.29 -23.90 -7.29
CA GLU A 431 -30.60 -23.98 -6.63
C GLU A 431 -30.47 -24.14 -5.12
N SER A 432 -29.52 -24.96 -4.68
CA SER A 432 -29.26 -25.17 -3.26
C SER A 432 -28.65 -23.96 -2.58
N LEU A 433 -27.73 -23.24 -3.27
CA LEU A 433 -27.16 -21.99 -2.79
C LEU A 433 -28.21 -20.89 -2.65
N MET A 434 -29.06 -20.73 -3.65
CA MET A 434 -30.16 -19.76 -3.60
C MET A 434 -31.16 -20.11 -2.49
N SER A 435 -31.51 -21.40 -2.33
CA SER A 435 -32.37 -21.86 -1.24
C SER A 435 -31.78 -21.56 0.14
N LEU A 436 -30.47 -21.82 0.34
CA LEU A 436 -29.78 -21.49 1.58
C LEU A 436 -29.81 -19.98 1.85
N ALA A 437 -29.46 -19.18 0.85
CA ALA A 437 -29.46 -17.71 0.98
C ALA A 437 -30.84 -17.16 1.36
N MET A 438 -31.91 -17.71 0.76
CA MET A 438 -33.30 -17.32 1.08
C MET A 438 -33.69 -17.74 2.51
N VAL A 439 -33.19 -18.86 3.01
CA VAL A 439 -33.47 -19.32 4.39
C VAL A 439 -32.69 -18.50 5.43
N VAL A 440 -31.48 -18.03 5.11
CA VAL A 440 -30.63 -17.31 6.07
C VAL A 440 -30.88 -15.82 6.08
N ARG A 441 -31.34 -15.21 4.97
CA ARG A 441 -31.52 -13.76 4.84
C ARG A 441 -32.52 -13.18 5.85
N ASP A 442 -32.44 -11.89 6.12
CA ASP A 442 -33.48 -11.18 6.85
C ASP A 442 -34.63 -10.81 5.90
N GLU A 443 -35.86 -11.26 6.21
CA GLU A 443 -37.05 -10.97 5.40
C GLU A 443 -37.50 -9.51 5.47
N LYS A 444 -37.16 -8.83 6.55
CA LYS A 444 -37.47 -7.41 6.73
C LYS A 444 -36.71 -6.52 5.74
N GLN A 445 -35.68 -7.07 5.08
CA GLN A 445 -34.83 -6.35 4.12
C GLN A 445 -35.06 -6.91 2.72
N PRO A 446 -35.80 -6.20 1.82
CA PRO A 446 -36.18 -6.74 0.52
C PRO A 446 -35.03 -6.84 -0.49
N ASP A 447 -33.99 -6.01 -0.37
CA ASP A 447 -32.92 -5.85 -1.38
C ASP A 447 -31.56 -6.35 -0.87
N ASN A 448 -31.55 -7.51 -0.18
CA ASN A 448 -30.37 -8.00 0.51
C ASN A 448 -29.64 -9.16 -0.17
N LEU A 449 -30.02 -9.53 -1.38
CA LEU A 449 -29.38 -10.62 -2.13
C LEU A 449 -28.75 -10.12 -3.44
N VAL A 450 -27.48 -10.50 -3.66
CA VAL A 450 -26.73 -10.21 -4.89
C VAL A 450 -26.17 -11.53 -5.44
N ALA A 451 -26.57 -11.92 -6.63
CA ALA A 451 -25.97 -13.04 -7.35
C ALA A 451 -24.85 -12.54 -8.27
N LEU A 452 -23.69 -13.16 -8.17
CA LEU A 452 -22.49 -12.78 -8.92
C LEU A 452 -22.01 -13.91 -9.81
N ASN A 453 -21.74 -13.60 -11.07
CA ASN A 453 -20.94 -14.45 -11.94
C ASN A 453 -19.63 -13.73 -12.28
N VAL A 454 -18.49 -14.33 -11.93
CA VAL A 454 -17.16 -13.82 -12.28
C VAL A 454 -16.66 -14.57 -13.51
N ILE A 455 -16.33 -13.83 -14.55
CA ILE A 455 -15.76 -14.32 -15.80
C ILE A 455 -14.26 -14.06 -15.75
N ASN A 456 -13.45 -15.13 -15.84
CA ASN A 456 -12.00 -14.99 -15.84
C ASN A 456 -11.53 -14.51 -17.22
N ASP A 457 -10.83 -13.38 -17.24
CA ASP A 457 -10.37 -12.70 -18.46
C ASP A 457 -9.36 -13.56 -19.27
N ASN A 458 -8.57 -14.40 -18.58
CA ASN A 458 -7.58 -15.28 -19.22
C ASN A 458 -8.19 -16.45 -20.03
N ASN A 459 -9.45 -16.80 -19.77
CA ASN A 459 -10.15 -17.91 -20.43
C ASN A 459 -11.52 -17.50 -20.98
N GLY A 460 -11.80 -16.21 -21.10
CA GLY A 460 -13.09 -15.63 -21.48
C GLY A 460 -13.52 -16.02 -22.89
N SER A 461 -13.97 -17.28 -23.06
CA SER A 461 -14.70 -17.67 -24.27
C SER A 461 -16.14 -17.14 -24.17
N VAL A 462 -16.69 -16.67 -25.28
CA VAL A 462 -18.11 -16.30 -25.45
C VAL A 462 -19.03 -17.36 -24.81
N LYS A 463 -18.60 -18.60 -24.75
CA LYS A 463 -19.30 -19.74 -24.16
C LYS A 463 -19.37 -19.66 -22.62
N GLN A 464 -18.36 -19.09 -21.94
CA GLN A 464 -18.37 -18.87 -20.48
C GLN A 464 -19.29 -17.70 -20.11
N GLU A 465 -19.25 -16.63 -20.88
CA GLU A 465 -20.15 -15.49 -20.70
C GLU A 465 -21.62 -15.90 -20.84
N MET A 466 -21.95 -16.67 -21.88
CA MET A 466 -23.31 -17.21 -22.09
C MET A 466 -23.75 -18.16 -20.96
N ARG A 467 -22.84 -18.98 -20.42
CA ARG A 467 -23.13 -19.84 -19.25
C ARG A 467 -23.37 -19.00 -18.00
N GLY A 468 -22.53 -18.01 -17.75
CA GLY A 468 -22.68 -17.09 -16.62
C GLY A 468 -24.02 -16.35 -16.67
N LYS A 469 -24.38 -15.82 -17.82
CA LYS A 469 -25.68 -15.16 -18.03
C LYS A 469 -26.86 -16.07 -17.74
N ARG A 470 -26.85 -17.31 -18.26
CA ARG A 470 -27.89 -18.30 -17.97
C ARG A 470 -27.98 -18.65 -16.49
N SER A 471 -26.86 -18.77 -15.79
CA SER A 471 -26.84 -19.01 -14.33
C SER A 471 -27.47 -17.84 -13.57
N LEU A 472 -27.16 -16.60 -13.93
CA LEU A 472 -27.76 -15.40 -13.33
C LEU A 472 -29.27 -15.29 -13.63
N GLU A 473 -29.70 -15.59 -14.86
CA GLU A 473 -31.12 -15.64 -15.24
C GLU A 473 -31.87 -16.70 -14.44
N ARG A 474 -31.28 -17.90 -14.25
CA ARG A 474 -31.86 -18.97 -13.43
C ARG A 474 -31.96 -18.57 -11.97
N ALA A 475 -30.91 -17.93 -11.39
CA ALA A 475 -30.93 -17.39 -10.03
C ALA A 475 -32.07 -16.36 -9.87
N ALA A 476 -32.25 -15.47 -10.85
CA ALA A 476 -33.30 -14.47 -10.84
C ALA A 476 -34.71 -15.11 -10.90
N GLN A 477 -34.90 -16.16 -11.71
CA GLN A 477 -36.15 -16.93 -11.75
C GLN A 477 -36.48 -17.57 -10.39
N ILE A 478 -35.48 -18.19 -9.74
CA ILE A 478 -35.66 -18.81 -8.42
C ILE A 478 -36.04 -17.75 -7.38
N ALA A 479 -35.37 -16.60 -7.37
CA ALA A 479 -35.70 -15.51 -6.45
C ALA A 479 -37.11 -14.93 -6.73
N ALA A 480 -37.46 -14.74 -7.99
CA ALA A 480 -38.79 -14.26 -8.42
C ALA A 480 -39.92 -15.19 -7.99
N SER A 481 -39.71 -16.51 -8.03
CA SER A 481 -40.73 -17.50 -7.62
C SER A 481 -41.05 -17.41 -6.11
N THR A 482 -40.20 -16.78 -5.31
CA THR A 482 -40.37 -16.56 -3.87
C THR A 482 -40.61 -15.09 -3.53
N SER A 483 -40.94 -14.25 -4.52
CA SER A 483 -41.13 -12.80 -4.36
C SER A 483 -39.95 -12.06 -3.72
N VAL A 484 -38.72 -12.58 -3.90
CA VAL A 484 -37.50 -12.00 -3.39
C VAL A 484 -36.81 -11.19 -4.50
N ARG A 485 -36.42 -9.97 -4.20
CA ARG A 485 -35.62 -9.17 -5.13
C ARG A 485 -34.18 -9.65 -5.10
N LEU A 486 -33.66 -9.98 -6.28
CA LEU A 486 -32.28 -10.41 -6.48
C LEU A 486 -31.60 -9.44 -7.46
N LYS A 487 -30.46 -8.89 -7.03
CA LYS A 487 -29.59 -8.15 -7.93
C LYS A 487 -28.63 -9.12 -8.62
N THR A 488 -28.56 -9.11 -9.93
CA THR A 488 -27.65 -9.96 -10.71
C THR A 488 -26.49 -9.13 -11.23
N VAL A 489 -25.27 -9.64 -11.05
CA VAL A 489 -24.03 -8.97 -11.44
C VAL A 489 -23.17 -9.94 -12.23
N SER A 490 -22.71 -9.51 -13.41
CA SER A 490 -21.67 -10.19 -14.18
C SER A 490 -20.42 -9.34 -14.17
N ARG A 491 -19.28 -9.91 -13.79
CA ARG A 491 -18.02 -9.19 -13.66
C ARG A 491 -16.90 -9.92 -14.38
N PHE A 492 -16.10 -9.18 -15.12
CA PHE A 492 -14.82 -9.66 -15.64
C PHE A 492 -13.74 -9.34 -14.63
N ASP A 493 -12.92 -10.34 -14.28
CA ASP A 493 -11.79 -10.14 -13.39
C ASP A 493 -10.68 -11.17 -13.69
N LEU A 494 -9.43 -10.82 -13.38
CA LEU A 494 -8.26 -11.69 -13.57
C LEU A 494 -8.31 -12.96 -12.71
N ASN A 495 -8.92 -12.85 -11.52
CA ASN A 495 -9.05 -13.94 -10.57
C ASN A 495 -10.46 -13.95 -9.97
N ILE A 496 -11.05 -15.14 -9.86
CA ILE A 496 -12.39 -15.32 -9.30
C ILE A 496 -12.48 -14.78 -7.86
N THR A 497 -11.48 -15.03 -7.04
CA THR A 497 -11.44 -14.52 -5.64
C THR A 497 -11.48 -12.99 -5.61
N THR A 498 -10.65 -12.35 -6.41
CA THR A 498 -10.58 -10.88 -6.51
C THR A 498 -11.89 -10.30 -7.00
N GLY A 499 -12.49 -10.90 -8.02
CA GLY A 499 -13.81 -10.50 -8.53
C GLY A 499 -14.91 -10.59 -7.47
N ILE A 500 -14.91 -11.64 -6.64
CA ILE A 500 -15.84 -11.78 -5.50
C ILE A 500 -15.62 -10.67 -4.48
N LEU A 501 -14.38 -10.42 -4.08
CA LEU A 501 -14.04 -9.41 -3.07
C LEU A 501 -14.36 -7.98 -3.53
N HIS A 502 -14.03 -7.66 -4.77
CA HIS A 502 -14.36 -6.35 -5.35
C HIS A 502 -15.88 -6.13 -5.41
N THR A 503 -16.64 -7.16 -5.82
CA THR A 503 -18.09 -7.06 -5.86
C THR A 503 -18.68 -6.98 -4.45
N ALA A 504 -18.13 -7.71 -3.48
CA ALA A 504 -18.57 -7.63 -2.10
C ALA A 504 -18.41 -6.20 -1.55
N LYS A 505 -17.29 -5.54 -1.86
CA LYS A 505 -17.04 -4.16 -1.46
C LYS A 505 -17.93 -3.15 -2.20
N GLU A 506 -18.13 -3.34 -3.51
CA GLU A 506 -18.96 -2.46 -4.35
C GLU A 506 -20.42 -2.44 -3.91
N TYR A 507 -20.95 -3.63 -3.57
CA TYR A 507 -22.34 -3.77 -3.14
C TYR A 507 -22.52 -3.72 -1.63
N GLU A 508 -21.46 -3.41 -0.87
CA GLU A 508 -21.47 -3.40 0.60
C GLU A 508 -22.03 -4.71 1.18
N ALA A 509 -21.62 -5.85 0.60
CA ALA A 509 -22.02 -7.15 1.09
C ALA A 509 -21.40 -7.40 2.47
N THR A 510 -22.19 -7.93 3.40
CA THR A 510 -21.76 -8.29 4.76
C THR A 510 -21.46 -9.78 4.88
N ASN A 511 -22.04 -10.58 3.98
CA ASN A 511 -21.92 -12.03 3.99
C ASN A 511 -21.67 -12.57 2.58
N ILE A 512 -20.85 -13.62 2.46
CA ILE A 512 -20.59 -14.32 1.21
C ILE A 512 -21.03 -15.79 1.40
N ILE A 513 -21.85 -16.32 0.49
CA ILE A 513 -22.28 -17.73 0.50
C ILE A 513 -21.68 -18.43 -0.71
N ILE A 514 -20.79 -19.41 -0.49
CA ILE A 514 -20.14 -20.18 -1.56
C ILE A 514 -20.41 -21.66 -1.44
N GLY A 515 -20.52 -22.33 -2.59
CA GLY A 515 -20.69 -23.79 -2.66
C GLY A 515 -19.36 -24.52 -2.90
N LEU A 516 -19.13 -25.60 -2.16
CA LEU A 516 -18.01 -26.50 -2.41
C LEU A 516 -18.32 -27.45 -3.55
N HIS A 517 -17.33 -27.67 -4.43
CA HIS A 517 -17.42 -28.67 -5.51
C HIS A 517 -17.26 -30.08 -5.00
N CYS A 518 -18.00 -31.02 -5.60
CA CYS A 518 -17.95 -32.44 -5.24
C CYS A 518 -16.66 -33.20 -5.64
N LYS A 519 -15.85 -32.65 -6.54
CA LYS A 519 -14.61 -33.30 -7.02
C LYS A 519 -13.41 -32.71 -6.31
N MET A 520 -12.94 -33.39 -5.27
CA MET A 520 -11.64 -33.12 -4.65
C MET A 520 -10.59 -34.01 -5.30
N SER A 521 -9.50 -33.43 -5.83
CA SER A 521 -8.26 -34.18 -6.06
C SER A 521 -7.55 -34.37 -4.71
N ILE A 522 -6.78 -35.45 -4.60
CA ILE A 522 -6.08 -35.83 -3.35
C ILE A 522 -5.05 -34.76 -2.90
N VAL A 523 -4.75 -33.79 -3.76
CA VAL A 523 -3.72 -32.75 -3.57
C VAL A 523 -4.34 -31.39 -3.15
N ASP A 524 -5.67 -31.22 -3.26
CA ASP A 524 -6.31 -29.95 -2.90
C ASP A 524 -6.55 -29.86 -1.39
N SER A 525 -6.36 -28.66 -0.85
CA SER A 525 -6.71 -28.34 0.54
C SER A 525 -8.18 -28.66 0.83
N PHE A 526 -8.50 -28.92 2.10
CA PHE A 526 -9.84 -29.34 2.55
C PHE A 526 -10.98 -28.45 2.06
N PHE A 527 -10.73 -27.14 1.91
CA PHE A 527 -11.71 -26.16 1.43
C PHE A 527 -11.52 -25.74 -0.04
N GLY A 528 -10.42 -26.12 -0.69
CA GLY A 528 -10.04 -25.69 -2.03
C GLY A 528 -9.40 -24.28 -2.06
N ASN A 529 -8.50 -24.08 -3.04
CA ASN A 529 -7.71 -22.85 -3.18
C ASN A 529 -8.55 -21.56 -3.22
N LEU A 530 -9.72 -21.59 -3.84
CA LEU A 530 -10.61 -20.43 -3.93
C LEU A 530 -11.13 -20.02 -2.54
N THR A 531 -11.60 -20.99 -1.75
CA THR A 531 -12.14 -20.72 -0.41
C THR A 531 -11.07 -20.26 0.55
N GLU A 532 -9.90 -20.89 0.53
CA GLU A 532 -8.77 -20.48 1.38
C GLU A 532 -8.28 -19.06 1.03
N ASN A 533 -8.15 -18.74 -0.25
CA ASN A 533 -7.78 -17.41 -0.68
C ASN A 533 -8.85 -16.37 -0.30
N LEU A 534 -10.12 -16.74 -0.37
CA LEU A 534 -11.20 -15.86 0.06
C LEU A 534 -11.14 -15.61 1.57
N LEU A 535 -10.99 -16.65 2.39
CA LEU A 535 -10.91 -16.54 3.85
C LEU A 535 -9.68 -15.74 4.32
N LYS A 536 -8.56 -15.86 3.62
CA LYS A 536 -7.34 -15.10 3.92
C LYS A 536 -7.45 -13.61 3.60
N ASN A 537 -8.30 -13.25 2.62
CA ASN A 537 -8.34 -11.88 2.07
C ASN A 537 -9.65 -11.14 2.38
N THR A 538 -10.53 -11.68 3.23
CA THR A 538 -11.77 -11.00 3.63
C THR A 538 -11.99 -11.04 5.13
N TYR A 539 -12.60 -9.98 5.65
CA TYR A 539 -13.13 -9.92 7.02
C TYR A 539 -14.65 -10.11 7.06
N LEU A 540 -15.27 -10.38 5.90
CA LEU A 540 -16.70 -10.65 5.81
C LEU A 540 -16.99 -12.05 6.32
N GLN A 541 -18.20 -12.27 6.78
CA GLN A 541 -18.65 -13.61 7.11
C GLN A 541 -18.77 -14.46 5.83
N VAL A 542 -18.04 -15.57 5.77
CA VAL A 542 -18.07 -16.50 4.65
C VAL A 542 -18.75 -17.78 5.09
N MET A 543 -19.88 -18.09 4.45
CA MET A 543 -20.59 -19.33 4.62
C MET A 543 -20.21 -20.28 3.49
N VAL A 544 -19.52 -21.35 3.82
CA VAL A 544 -19.09 -22.39 2.87
C VAL A 544 -20.04 -23.57 2.99
N ALA A 545 -20.80 -23.87 1.93
CA ALA A 545 -21.84 -24.87 1.94
C ALA A 545 -21.51 -26.05 1.01
N ARG A 546 -21.65 -27.27 1.51
CA ARG A 546 -21.63 -28.50 0.72
C ARG A 546 -22.97 -29.17 0.81
N PHE A 547 -23.66 -29.28 -0.32
CA PHE A 547 -25.00 -29.83 -0.37
C PHE A 547 -24.94 -31.33 -0.73
N LEU A 548 -25.38 -32.19 0.21
CA LEU A 548 -25.56 -33.61 0.01
C LEU A 548 -27.06 -33.98 -0.10
N ILE A 549 -27.89 -33.14 0.49
CA ILE A 549 -29.35 -33.24 0.47
C ILE A 549 -29.94 -31.83 0.30
N PRO A 550 -31.15 -31.68 -0.22
CA PRO A 550 -31.82 -30.40 -0.31
C PRO A 550 -32.00 -29.74 1.06
N VAL A 551 -31.79 -28.41 1.13
CA VAL A 551 -31.83 -27.62 2.39
C VAL A 551 -33.18 -27.74 3.12
N ASN A 552 -34.28 -27.84 2.38
CA ASN A 552 -35.65 -27.98 2.92
C ASN A 552 -35.93 -29.35 3.54
N THR A 553 -35.04 -30.33 3.40
CA THR A 553 -35.20 -31.68 3.98
C THR A 553 -34.47 -31.84 5.32
N LEU A 554 -33.78 -30.82 5.78
CA LEU A 554 -33.04 -30.82 7.05
C LEU A 554 -34.00 -30.93 8.23
N ARG A 555 -33.74 -31.92 9.15
CA ARG A 555 -34.51 -32.12 10.38
C ARG A 555 -33.74 -31.79 11.64
N ARG A 556 -32.42 -31.79 11.56
CA ARG A 556 -31.49 -31.48 12.66
C ARG A 556 -30.28 -30.71 12.14
N ILE A 557 -29.83 -29.75 12.90
CA ILE A 557 -28.58 -29.07 12.71
C ILE A 557 -27.70 -29.37 13.93
N ILE A 558 -26.51 -29.90 13.70
CA ILE A 558 -25.51 -30.13 14.75
C ILE A 558 -24.43 -29.06 14.51
N VAL A 559 -24.15 -28.29 15.54
CA VAL A 559 -23.18 -27.20 15.47
C VAL A 559 -21.97 -27.54 16.31
N ALA A 560 -20.83 -27.78 15.66
CA ALA A 560 -19.56 -27.93 16.34
C ALA A 560 -18.90 -26.57 16.53
N VAL A 561 -18.73 -26.15 17.77
CA VAL A 561 -18.16 -24.86 18.13
C VAL A 561 -16.79 -25.08 18.75
N PRO A 562 -15.71 -24.49 18.21
CA PRO A 562 -14.39 -24.60 18.82
C PRO A 562 -14.35 -23.88 20.18
N PRO A 563 -13.45 -24.29 21.09
CA PRO A 563 -13.28 -23.62 22.38
C PRO A 563 -12.97 -22.13 22.19
N LYS A 564 -13.62 -21.27 22.98
CA LYS A 564 -13.46 -19.81 22.95
C LYS A 564 -13.99 -19.11 21.68
N ALA A 565 -14.82 -19.77 20.88
CA ALA A 565 -15.43 -19.16 19.72
C ALA A 565 -16.34 -17.96 20.04
N GLU A 566 -16.88 -17.90 21.27
CA GLU A 566 -17.68 -16.78 21.78
C GLU A 566 -16.94 -15.44 21.81
N PHE A 567 -15.60 -15.49 21.79
CA PHE A 567 -14.75 -14.29 21.71
C PHE A 567 -14.36 -13.92 20.28
N GLU A 568 -14.76 -14.71 19.28
CA GLU A 568 -14.47 -14.45 17.88
C GLU A 568 -15.44 -13.42 17.29
N HIS A 569 -14.90 -12.53 16.45
CA HIS A 569 -15.70 -11.59 15.70
C HIS A 569 -16.72 -12.30 14.79
N GLY A 570 -17.97 -11.83 14.82
CA GLY A 570 -19.03 -12.42 14.02
C GLY A 570 -19.70 -13.66 14.64
N PHE A 571 -19.31 -14.10 15.84
CA PHE A 571 -19.94 -15.23 16.55
C PHE A 571 -21.47 -15.06 16.66
N MET A 572 -21.93 -13.91 17.10
CA MET A 572 -23.37 -13.63 17.24
C MET A 572 -24.09 -13.58 15.90
N LYS A 573 -23.41 -13.17 14.83
CA LYS A 573 -24.00 -13.14 13.47
C LYS A 573 -24.29 -14.52 12.95
N TRP A 574 -23.32 -15.42 12.97
CA TRP A 574 -23.57 -16.78 12.47
C TRP A 574 -24.56 -17.55 13.35
N ILE A 575 -24.59 -17.33 14.68
CA ILE A 575 -25.64 -17.88 15.55
C ILE A 575 -27.01 -17.38 15.08
N THR A 576 -27.16 -16.09 14.80
CA THR A 576 -28.40 -15.52 14.28
C THR A 576 -28.84 -16.21 12.99
N HIS A 577 -27.89 -16.50 12.07
CA HIS A 577 -28.18 -17.23 10.85
C HIS A 577 -28.64 -18.67 11.14
N MET A 578 -28.03 -19.37 12.10
CA MET A 578 -28.46 -20.70 12.53
C MET A 578 -29.85 -20.68 13.16
N CYS A 579 -30.16 -19.69 13.98
CA CYS A 579 -31.49 -19.51 14.55
C CYS A 579 -32.56 -19.27 13.46
N ARG A 580 -32.25 -18.45 12.45
CA ARG A 580 -33.15 -18.25 11.31
C ARG A 580 -33.38 -19.54 10.52
N MET A 581 -32.29 -20.31 10.25
CA MET A 581 -32.42 -21.61 9.61
C MET A 581 -33.29 -22.56 10.41
N SER A 582 -33.05 -22.67 11.71
CA SER A 582 -33.85 -23.51 12.61
C SER A 582 -35.33 -23.13 12.58
N SER A 583 -35.63 -21.86 12.71
CA SER A 583 -37.01 -21.35 12.72
C SER A 583 -37.73 -21.60 11.39
N ARG A 584 -37.06 -21.38 10.25
CA ARG A 584 -37.67 -21.51 8.92
C ARG A 584 -37.81 -22.93 8.42
N LEU A 585 -36.85 -23.78 8.78
CA LEU A 585 -36.87 -25.19 8.39
C LEU A 585 -37.61 -26.07 9.40
N GLY A 586 -38.01 -25.52 10.55
CA GLY A 586 -38.64 -26.28 11.64
C GLY A 586 -37.70 -27.34 12.22
N CYS A 587 -36.38 -27.16 12.14
CA CYS A 587 -35.39 -28.11 12.59
C CYS A 587 -34.78 -27.74 13.95
N ARG A 588 -34.31 -28.74 14.71
CA ARG A 588 -33.65 -28.53 16.01
C ARG A 588 -32.16 -28.26 15.79
N VAL A 589 -31.62 -27.32 16.57
CA VAL A 589 -30.16 -27.03 16.63
C VAL A 589 -29.61 -27.65 17.92
N HIS A 590 -28.51 -28.36 17.82
CA HIS A 590 -27.81 -29.03 18.92
C HIS A 590 -26.36 -28.61 18.99
#